data_f6e0a20b3f2391341f02614a97b38b44
#
_entry.id   f6e0a20b3f2391341f02614a97b38b44
#
_cell.length_a   1.000
_cell.length_b   1.000
_cell.length_c   1.000
_cell.angle_alpha   90.00
_cell.angle_beta   90.00
_cell.angle_gamma   90.00
#
_symmetry.space_group_name_H-M   'P 1'
#
loop_
_entity.id
_entity.type
_entity.pdbx_description
1 polymer ?
#
loop_
_entity_poly.entity_id
_entity_poly.type
_entity_poly.pdbx_seq_one_letter_code
_entity_poly.pdbx_strand_id
1 'polypeptide(L)'
;MTGFFNGKIMSLETIRQLTSKRFADFQGLPDSVKFYPNLKEVTAPKTGVWSRFRIEPVLRYVSSIGSAPCSRRNGSIVIELFDRLDAGTANIIKVADALEQWFSYYQVENLWLGAAKTYLDGQTELEGERVGVDKQKTIVYAVRVYIPFEYDEN
;
A
#
# COMPACT_ATOMS: atom_id res chain seq x y z
N MET A 1 6.87 10.84 13.59
CA MET A 1 6.61 12.31 13.57
C MET A 1 5.15 12.53 13.21
N THR A 2 4.45 13.27 14.03
CA THR A 2 3.07 13.66 13.72
C THR A 2 3.09 14.82 12.73
N GLY A 3 2.25 14.77 11.71
CA GLY A 3 2.19 15.83 10.71
C GLY A 3 1.44 17.05 11.24
N PHE A 4 2.13 18.18 11.33
CA PHE A 4 1.53 19.46 11.69
C PHE A 4 1.85 20.50 10.63
N PHE A 5 0.89 21.35 10.36
CA PHE A 5 1.07 22.51 9.50
C PHE A 5 0.29 23.67 10.10
N ASN A 6 1.00 24.78 10.40
CA ASN A 6 0.43 25.95 11.10
C ASN A 6 -0.28 25.57 12.41
N GLY A 7 0.31 24.63 13.18
CA GLY A 7 -0.23 24.18 14.45
C GLY A 7 -1.41 23.21 14.35
N LYS A 8 -1.84 22.83 13.15
CA LYS A 8 -2.94 21.87 12.95
C LYS A 8 -2.42 20.51 12.60
N ILE A 9 -3.14 19.45 13.07
CA ILE A 9 -2.81 18.07 12.74
C ILE A 9 -3.15 17.82 11.27
N MET A 10 -2.17 17.32 10.53
CA MET A 10 -2.33 16.92 9.13
C MET A 10 -2.49 15.40 9.10
N SER A 11 -3.72 14.91 9.35
CA SER A 11 -3.96 13.48 9.54
C SER A 11 -3.70 12.65 8.28
N LEU A 12 -4.09 13.15 7.11
CA LEU A 12 -3.80 12.44 5.85
C LEU A 12 -2.29 12.30 5.63
N GLU A 13 -1.54 13.35 5.89
CA GLU A 13 -0.08 13.33 5.73
C GLU A 13 0.56 12.37 6.74
N THR A 14 0.06 12.36 7.98
CA THR A 14 0.54 11.42 9.00
C THR A 14 0.26 9.98 8.58
N ILE A 15 -0.94 9.69 8.08
CA ILE A 15 -1.28 8.36 7.57
C ILE A 15 -0.32 7.96 6.44
N ARG A 16 -0.09 8.87 5.49
CA ARG A 16 0.84 8.62 4.39
C ARG A 16 2.24 8.28 4.89
N GLN A 17 2.76 9.09 5.80
CA GLN A 17 4.10 8.88 6.36
C GLN A 17 4.22 7.54 7.08
N LEU A 18 3.28 7.25 7.97
CA LEU A 18 3.33 6.03 8.78
C LEU A 18 3.20 4.77 7.93
N THR A 19 2.27 4.77 6.98
CA THR A 19 2.04 3.59 6.14
C THR A 19 3.16 3.39 5.13
N SER A 20 3.66 4.48 4.53
CA SER A 20 4.78 4.41 3.60
C SER A 20 6.06 3.91 4.29
N LYS A 21 6.30 4.40 5.52
CA LYS A 21 7.44 3.94 6.31
C LYS A 21 7.33 2.45 6.63
N ARG A 22 6.15 1.99 7.00
CA ARG A 22 5.94 0.57 7.29
C ARG A 22 6.24 -0.29 6.06
N PHE A 23 5.82 0.16 4.88
CA PHE A 23 6.14 -0.54 3.64
C PHE A 23 7.63 -0.46 3.30
N ALA A 24 8.25 0.70 3.49
CA ALA A 24 9.68 0.86 3.26
C ALA A 24 10.52 -0.08 4.14
N ASP A 25 10.07 -0.34 5.36
CA ASP A 25 10.77 -1.22 6.31
C ASP A 25 10.52 -2.71 6.02
N PHE A 26 9.59 -3.03 5.13
CA PHE A 26 9.30 -4.43 4.78
C PHE A 26 10.48 -5.06 4.04
N GLN A 27 10.97 -6.18 4.53
CA GLN A 27 12.17 -6.83 3.99
C GLN A 27 11.86 -7.91 2.96
N GLY A 28 10.59 -8.23 2.73
CA GLY A 28 10.21 -9.26 1.75
C GLY A 28 10.35 -8.84 0.29
N LEU A 29 10.61 -7.55 0.04
CA LEU A 29 10.87 -6.99 -1.28
C LEU A 29 12.03 -6.01 -1.21
N PRO A 30 12.92 -5.98 -2.22
CA PRO A 30 13.93 -4.91 -2.30
C PRO A 30 13.27 -3.56 -2.53
N ASP A 31 13.91 -2.49 -2.05
CA ASP A 31 13.41 -1.13 -2.23
C ASP A 31 13.28 -0.75 -3.70
N SER A 32 14.13 -1.28 -4.55
CA SER A 32 14.13 -0.99 -5.99
C SER A 32 12.85 -1.44 -6.71
N VAL A 33 12.07 -2.34 -6.12
CA VAL A 33 10.81 -2.84 -6.70
C VAL A 33 9.58 -2.42 -5.89
N LYS A 34 9.74 -1.45 -5.00
CA LYS A 34 8.64 -0.82 -4.28
C LYS A 34 8.33 0.52 -4.95
N PHE A 35 7.22 0.60 -5.65
CA PHE A 35 6.83 1.81 -6.36
C PHE A 35 5.69 2.51 -5.64
N TYR A 36 5.86 3.81 -5.42
CA TYR A 36 4.92 4.66 -4.70
C TYR A 36 4.12 5.51 -5.69
N PRO A 37 2.98 6.08 -5.28
CA PRO A 37 2.16 6.87 -6.17
C PRO A 37 2.89 8.11 -6.73
N ASN A 38 2.44 8.54 -7.91
CA ASN A 38 2.89 9.78 -8.54
C ASN A 38 4.38 9.80 -8.87
N LEU A 39 4.94 8.65 -9.22
CA LEU A 39 6.29 8.59 -9.75
C LEU A 39 6.27 8.91 -11.25
N LYS A 40 7.28 9.64 -11.69
CA LYS A 40 7.39 10.06 -13.09
C LYS A 40 7.54 8.87 -14.03
N GLU A 41 8.36 7.90 -13.62
CA GLU A 41 8.60 6.69 -14.41
C GLU A 41 8.67 5.49 -13.48
N VAL A 42 8.05 4.40 -13.93
CA VAL A 42 8.11 3.11 -13.26
C VAL A 42 8.64 2.12 -14.29
N THR A 43 9.79 1.53 -13.99
CA THR A 43 10.38 0.50 -14.84
C THR A 43 10.30 -0.83 -14.12
N ALA A 44 9.46 -1.72 -14.63
CA ALA A 44 9.32 -3.05 -14.06
C ALA A 44 10.60 -3.86 -14.26
N PRO A 45 11.00 -4.70 -13.27
CA PRO A 45 12.17 -5.54 -13.42
C PRO A 45 11.98 -6.60 -14.50
N LYS A 46 13.06 -7.09 -15.05
CA LYS A 46 13.01 -8.18 -16.04
C LYS A 46 12.56 -9.49 -15.41
N THR A 47 12.91 -9.71 -14.16
CA THR A 47 12.56 -10.90 -13.39
C THR A 47 12.23 -10.51 -11.96
N GLY A 48 11.43 -11.34 -11.31
CA GLY A 48 11.08 -11.15 -9.91
C GLY A 48 9.81 -10.33 -9.72
N VAL A 49 9.35 -10.31 -8.48
CA VAL A 49 8.12 -9.63 -8.08
C VAL A 49 8.39 -8.15 -7.89
N TRP A 50 7.47 -7.31 -8.34
CA TRP A 50 7.52 -5.87 -8.04
C TRP A 50 6.16 -5.44 -7.51
N SER A 51 6.08 -4.21 -6.99
CA SER A 51 4.90 -3.78 -6.25
C SER A 51 4.56 -2.32 -6.52
N ARG A 52 3.27 -2.00 -6.38
CA ARG A 52 2.79 -0.62 -6.33
C ARG A 52 2.02 -0.42 -5.04
N PHE A 53 2.36 0.65 -4.33
CA PHE A 53 1.72 1.06 -3.09
C PHE A 53 0.74 2.18 -3.38
N ARG A 54 -0.46 2.10 -2.80
CA ARG A 54 -1.40 3.23 -2.83
C ARG A 54 -2.30 3.18 -1.60
N ILE A 55 -2.92 4.31 -1.32
CA ILE A 55 -3.93 4.43 -0.28
C ILE A 55 -5.27 4.62 -0.99
N GLU A 56 -6.25 3.77 -0.66
CA GLU A 56 -7.61 3.88 -1.17
C GLU A 56 -8.33 5.04 -0.48
N PRO A 57 -9.49 5.47 -0.99
CA PRO A 57 -10.20 6.62 -0.43
C PRO A 57 -10.34 6.57 1.07
N VAL A 58 -10.05 7.70 1.71
CA VAL A 58 -10.05 7.85 3.15
C VAL A 58 -11.32 8.59 3.55
N LEU A 59 -12.16 7.94 4.34
CA LEU A 59 -13.38 8.53 4.87
C LEU A 59 -13.09 9.12 6.23
N ARG A 60 -13.77 10.23 6.54
CA ARG A 60 -13.68 10.89 7.83
C ARG A 60 -15.05 10.89 8.47
N TYR A 61 -15.12 10.52 9.73
CA TYR A 61 -16.40 10.47 10.44
C TYR A 61 -16.22 10.85 11.90
N VAL A 62 -17.34 11.25 12.53
CA VAL A 62 -17.36 11.60 13.94
C VAL A 62 -17.40 10.30 14.75
N SER A 63 -16.44 10.14 15.67
CA SER A 63 -16.35 8.96 16.53
C SER A 63 -16.90 9.18 17.92
N SER A 64 -17.20 10.44 18.29
CA SER A 64 -17.83 10.76 19.58
C SER A 64 -18.77 11.95 19.42
N ILE A 65 -19.71 12.09 20.38
CA ILE A 65 -20.67 13.18 20.41
C ILE A 65 -20.22 14.19 21.47
N GLY A 66 -20.49 15.49 21.20
CA GLY A 66 -20.16 16.54 22.13
C GLY A 66 -19.86 17.86 21.44
N SER A 67 -19.53 18.90 22.22
CA SER A 67 -19.19 20.21 21.69
C SER A 67 -17.86 20.23 20.96
N ALA A 68 -16.97 19.28 21.27
CA ALA A 68 -15.70 19.08 20.57
C ALA A 68 -15.62 17.60 20.17
N PRO A 69 -16.35 17.18 19.14
CA PRO A 69 -16.41 15.77 18.79
C PRO A 69 -15.06 15.27 18.26
N CYS A 70 -14.72 14.05 18.63
CA CYS A 70 -13.56 13.37 18.09
C CYS A 70 -13.89 12.86 16.69
N SER A 71 -12.92 12.91 15.80
CA SER A 71 -13.09 12.37 14.46
C SER A 71 -12.08 11.28 14.18
N ARG A 72 -12.43 10.44 13.24
CA ARG A 72 -11.65 9.27 12.87
C ARG A 72 -11.64 9.15 11.36
N ARG A 73 -10.52 8.74 10.81
CA ARG A 73 -10.42 8.41 9.40
C ARG A 73 -10.26 6.92 9.23
N ASN A 74 -10.88 6.37 8.19
CA ASN A 74 -10.63 5.00 7.81
C ASN A 74 -10.42 4.89 6.31
N GLY A 75 -9.75 3.84 5.89
CA GLY A 75 -9.47 3.56 4.51
C GLY A 75 -8.72 2.26 4.41
N SER A 76 -8.05 2.06 3.29
CA SER A 76 -7.23 0.86 3.07
C SER A 76 -5.92 1.22 2.41
N ILE A 77 -4.88 0.52 2.81
CA ILE A 77 -3.63 0.46 2.06
C ILE A 77 -3.80 -0.66 1.04
N VAL A 78 -3.41 -0.40 -0.19
CA VAL A 78 -3.43 -1.41 -1.25
C VAL A 78 -2.02 -1.57 -1.78
N ILE A 79 -1.52 -2.80 -1.71
CA ILE A 79 -0.24 -3.15 -2.30
C ILE A 79 -0.52 -4.13 -3.42
N GLU A 80 -0.29 -3.66 -4.64
CA GLU A 80 -0.41 -4.50 -5.82
C GLU A 80 0.93 -5.17 -6.09
N LEU A 81 0.90 -6.47 -6.23
CA LEU A 81 2.07 -7.27 -6.54
C LEU A 81 1.97 -7.79 -7.95
N PHE A 82 3.07 -7.77 -8.66
CA PHE A 82 3.13 -8.24 -10.05
C PHE A 82 4.31 -9.17 -10.22
N ASP A 83 4.13 -10.16 -11.10
CA ASP A 83 5.22 -11.03 -11.52
C ASP A 83 5.09 -11.32 -13.00
N ARG A 84 6.16 -11.75 -13.62
CA ARG A 84 6.15 -12.11 -15.04
C ARG A 84 5.35 -13.37 -15.26
N LEU A 85 4.76 -13.50 -16.45
CA LEU A 85 4.16 -14.76 -16.87
C LEU A 85 5.24 -15.84 -16.90
N ASP A 86 4.85 -17.07 -16.67
CA ASP A 86 5.72 -18.23 -16.62
C ASP A 86 6.66 -18.31 -15.41
N ALA A 87 6.59 -17.33 -14.50
CA ALA A 87 7.35 -17.39 -13.26
C ALA A 87 6.71 -18.32 -12.21
N GLY A 88 5.48 -18.77 -12.46
CA GLY A 88 4.70 -19.50 -11.46
C GLY A 88 4.12 -18.57 -10.41
N THR A 89 3.52 -19.12 -9.38
CA THR A 89 2.83 -18.32 -8.35
C THR A 89 3.49 -18.39 -6.98
N ALA A 90 4.48 -19.25 -6.80
CA ALA A 90 5.06 -19.48 -5.46
C ALA A 90 5.69 -18.21 -4.88
N ASN A 91 6.47 -17.48 -5.67
CA ASN A 91 7.17 -16.30 -5.16
C ASN A 91 6.21 -15.16 -4.83
N ILE A 92 5.26 -14.86 -5.71
CA ILE A 92 4.32 -13.76 -5.49
C ILE A 92 3.39 -14.06 -4.30
N ILE A 93 2.97 -15.32 -4.13
CA ILE A 93 2.13 -15.71 -3.00
C ILE A 93 2.91 -15.63 -1.69
N LYS A 94 4.18 -16.01 -1.69
CA LYS A 94 5.03 -15.88 -0.50
C LYS A 94 5.20 -14.42 -0.09
N VAL A 95 5.36 -13.52 -1.06
CA VAL A 95 5.45 -12.08 -0.77
C VAL A 95 4.14 -11.57 -0.21
N ALA A 96 3.00 -11.98 -0.79
CA ALA A 96 1.69 -11.58 -0.29
C ALA A 96 1.46 -12.05 1.14
N ASP A 97 1.82 -13.30 1.42
CA ASP A 97 1.69 -13.87 2.76
C ASP A 97 2.56 -13.12 3.77
N ALA A 98 3.79 -12.80 3.39
CA ALA A 98 4.69 -12.01 4.24
C ALA A 98 4.15 -10.60 4.47
N LEU A 99 3.54 -9.97 3.47
CA LEU A 99 2.90 -8.67 3.62
C LEU A 99 1.72 -8.73 4.58
N GLU A 100 0.88 -9.77 4.49
CA GLU A 100 -0.22 -9.95 5.44
C GLU A 100 0.29 -10.01 6.88
N GLN A 101 1.35 -10.76 7.12
CA GLN A 101 1.93 -10.87 8.45
C GLN A 101 2.58 -9.58 8.91
N TRP A 102 3.21 -8.84 8.01
CA TRP A 102 3.91 -7.60 8.33
C TRP A 102 2.95 -6.47 8.70
N PHE A 103 1.82 -6.38 8.00
CA PHE A 103 0.89 -5.28 8.17
C PHE A 103 -0.26 -5.58 9.12
N SER A 104 -0.77 -6.82 9.16
CA SER A 104 -1.97 -7.13 9.94
C SER A 104 -1.78 -6.80 11.43
N TYR A 105 -2.75 -6.07 11.98
CA TYR A 105 -2.80 -5.70 13.39
C TYR A 105 -1.65 -4.81 13.88
N TYR A 106 -0.91 -4.23 12.96
CA TYR A 106 0.13 -3.28 13.31
C TYR A 106 -0.50 -1.99 13.85
N GLN A 107 0.07 -1.48 14.93
CA GLN A 107 -0.39 -0.25 15.55
C GLN A 107 0.81 0.66 15.78
N VAL A 108 0.66 1.92 15.41
CA VAL A 108 1.68 2.96 15.66
C VAL A 108 0.98 4.29 15.85
N GLU A 109 1.32 5.02 16.91
CA GLU A 109 0.68 6.28 17.28
C GLU A 109 -0.85 6.09 17.32
N ASN A 110 -1.61 6.89 16.59
CA ASN A 110 -3.07 6.79 16.53
C ASN A 110 -3.58 5.97 15.33
N LEU A 111 -2.69 5.23 14.69
CA LEU A 111 -3.02 4.41 13.51
C LEU A 111 -3.10 2.94 13.91
N TRP A 112 -4.22 2.30 13.54
CA TRP A 112 -4.45 0.87 13.72
C TRP A 112 -4.70 0.23 12.37
N LEU A 113 -3.95 -0.83 12.08
CA LEU A 113 -4.17 -1.64 10.89
C LEU A 113 -4.95 -2.89 11.26
N GLY A 114 -5.94 -3.23 10.43
CA GLY A 114 -6.73 -4.45 10.62
C GLY A 114 -6.11 -5.65 9.94
N ALA A 115 -6.89 -6.71 9.81
CA ALA A 115 -6.47 -7.92 9.12
C ALA A 115 -6.35 -7.67 7.62
N ALA A 116 -5.20 -8.00 7.06
CA ALA A 116 -5.00 -7.90 5.62
C ALA A 116 -5.77 -8.97 4.86
N LYS A 117 -6.19 -8.65 3.64
CA LYS A 117 -6.87 -9.58 2.72
C LYS A 117 -6.12 -9.60 1.40
N THR A 118 -5.98 -10.79 0.83
CA THR A 118 -5.29 -10.97 -0.43
C THR A 118 -6.26 -11.41 -1.51
N TYR A 119 -6.18 -10.76 -2.67
CA TYR A 119 -6.98 -11.10 -3.85
C TYR A 119 -6.03 -11.58 -4.94
N LEU A 120 -6.29 -12.76 -5.48
CA LEU A 120 -5.50 -13.32 -6.57
C LEU A 120 -6.18 -12.91 -7.88
N ASP A 121 -5.70 -11.83 -8.48
CA ASP A 121 -6.33 -11.28 -9.69
C ASP A 121 -5.99 -12.06 -10.95
N GLY A 122 -4.89 -12.81 -10.93
CA GLY A 122 -4.47 -13.59 -12.08
C GLY A 122 -3.81 -12.73 -13.16
N GLN A 123 -3.96 -13.14 -14.41
CA GLN A 123 -3.36 -12.43 -15.52
C GLN A 123 -4.05 -11.09 -15.71
N THR A 124 -3.25 -10.03 -15.69
CA THR A 124 -3.73 -8.65 -15.73
C THR A 124 -2.89 -7.86 -16.73
N GLU A 125 -3.54 -6.99 -17.48
CA GLU A 125 -2.86 -6.11 -18.41
C GLU A 125 -2.47 -4.82 -17.71
N LEU A 126 -1.19 -4.46 -17.76
CA LEU A 126 -0.69 -3.19 -17.22
C LEU A 126 -0.46 -2.21 -18.36
N GLU A 127 -1.09 -1.04 -18.25
CA GLU A 127 -0.88 0.06 -19.18
C GLU A 127 0.10 1.08 -18.59
N GLY A 128 0.94 1.64 -19.46
CA GLY A 128 1.84 2.70 -19.08
C GLY A 128 3.06 2.26 -18.29
N GLU A 129 3.19 0.98 -17.98
CA GLU A 129 4.37 0.43 -17.35
C GLU A 129 5.47 0.22 -18.40
N ARG A 130 6.73 0.52 -18.01
CA ARG A 130 7.86 0.20 -18.88
C ARG A 130 8.37 -1.18 -18.57
N VAL A 131 8.56 -1.96 -19.63
CA VAL A 131 9.26 -3.24 -19.57
C VAL A 131 10.53 -3.07 -20.36
N GLY A 132 11.66 -2.87 -19.69
CA GLY A 132 12.90 -2.48 -20.35
C GLY A 132 12.81 -1.05 -20.86
N VAL A 133 13.04 -0.82 -22.15
CA VAL A 133 13.00 0.52 -22.77
C VAL A 133 11.65 0.85 -23.40
N ASP A 134 10.74 -0.10 -23.53
CA ASP A 134 9.49 0.09 -24.25
C ASP A 134 8.32 0.32 -23.31
N LYS A 135 7.50 1.35 -23.61
CA LYS A 135 6.21 1.57 -22.98
C LYS A 135 5.15 0.79 -23.74
N GLN A 136 4.93 -0.46 -23.39
CA GLN A 136 3.96 -1.29 -24.02
C GLN A 136 2.98 -1.87 -22.99
N LYS A 137 1.79 -2.25 -23.45
CA LYS A 137 0.88 -3.05 -22.66
C LYS A 137 1.55 -4.38 -22.35
N THR A 138 1.63 -4.69 -21.08
CA THR A 138 2.28 -5.92 -20.61
C THR A 138 1.29 -6.74 -19.84
N ILE A 139 1.22 -8.03 -20.13
CA ILE A 139 0.41 -8.97 -19.35
C ILE A 139 1.29 -9.53 -18.25
N VAL A 140 0.80 -9.45 -17.03
CA VAL A 140 1.51 -9.91 -15.82
C VAL A 140 0.57 -10.74 -14.97
N TYR A 141 1.11 -11.49 -14.01
CA TYR A 141 0.32 -12.10 -12.95
C TYR A 141 0.22 -11.10 -11.80
N ALA A 142 -0.99 -10.83 -11.32
CA ALA A 142 -1.24 -9.80 -10.33
C ALA A 142 -1.92 -10.34 -9.08
N VAL A 143 -1.51 -9.81 -7.93
CA VAL A 143 -2.09 -10.10 -6.62
C VAL A 143 -2.23 -8.77 -5.89
N ARG A 144 -3.37 -8.56 -5.21
CA ARG A 144 -3.59 -7.35 -4.41
C ARG A 144 -3.72 -7.71 -2.94
N VAL A 145 -3.00 -6.96 -2.11
CA VAL A 145 -3.11 -7.08 -0.65
C VAL A 145 -3.76 -5.81 -0.13
N TYR A 146 -4.91 -5.95 0.52
CA TYR A 146 -5.66 -4.86 1.14
C TYR A 146 -5.46 -4.87 2.64
N ILE A 147 -5.05 -3.75 3.20
CA ILE A 147 -4.88 -3.60 4.65
C ILE A 147 -5.79 -2.47 5.10
N PRO A 148 -6.89 -2.76 5.79
CA PRO A 148 -7.77 -1.70 6.31
C PRO A 148 -7.08 -0.97 7.45
N PHE A 149 -7.37 0.32 7.59
CA PHE A 149 -6.82 1.09 8.69
C PHE A 149 -7.87 2.01 9.29
N GLU A 150 -7.62 2.39 10.54
CA GLU A 150 -8.30 3.47 11.24
C GLU A 150 -7.27 4.40 11.84
N TYR A 151 -7.53 5.68 11.77
CA TYR A 151 -6.67 6.71 12.35
C TYR A 151 -7.51 7.65 13.21
N ASP A 152 -7.12 7.78 14.47
CA ASP A 152 -7.80 8.64 15.44
C ASP A 152 -7.18 10.03 15.40
N GLU A 153 -8.01 11.04 15.11
CA GLU A 153 -7.53 12.42 14.92
C GLU A 153 -7.38 13.20 16.22
N ASN A 154 -7.51 12.55 17.34
CA ASN A 154 -7.44 13.24 18.64
C ASN A 154 -6.03 13.30 19.20
#